data_18dd48d48ea04ae4964efcd42abd6af5
#
_entry.id   18dd48d48ea04ae4964efcd42abd6af5
#
_cell.length_a   1.000
_cell.length_b   1.000
_cell.length_c   1.000
_cell.angle_alpha   90.00
_cell.angle_beta   90.00
_cell.angle_gamma   90.00
#
_symmetry.space_group_name_H-M   'P 1'
#
loop_
_entity.id
_entity.type
_entity.pdbx_description
1 polymer ?
#
loop_
_entity_poly.entity_id
_entity_poly.type
_entity_poly.pdbx_seq_one_letter_code
_entity_poly.pdbx_strand_id
1 'polypeptide(L)'
;MKIFSAFICLLPKGLQYAIGTLLGEIAWLVVPPKRKRLAIGQILFCNITDDPKEARRIAKASTTRFGRMIIDVLRYPEIKDGAYKDMVEFINREYLDDALENGRGAILAAVHSGNWELLGGVLASEGYPLISVAMKQNGDADKFINEYRRIMHQHVTYKTGVREMINELKKGAFLGLIMDQDPGDDGVLVPFFGYETLTAAGPAVLARMQDVPIIFVTIHYSPFSEKYEIEAHPPIYVERTDDKKRDIAVTTTRLNEFIEDYIRRYPEEWFWLHNRWKWTRRFYGEQIETPPDVYH
;
A
#
# COMPACT_ATOMS: atom_id res chain seq x y z
N MET A 1 1.63 7.28 -23.72
CA MET A 1 1.08 7.56 -22.38
C MET A 1 0.73 9.03 -22.18
N LYS A 2 1.64 10.02 -22.38
CA LYS A 2 1.33 11.47 -22.22
C LYS A 2 0.14 11.96 -23.07
N ILE A 3 0.07 11.55 -24.34
CA ILE A 3 -1.05 11.89 -25.24
C ILE A 3 -2.36 11.32 -24.69
N PHE A 4 -2.33 10.09 -24.17
CA PHE A 4 -3.51 9.46 -23.57
C PHE A 4 -3.93 10.16 -22.26
N SER A 5 -2.99 10.56 -21.42
CA SER A 5 -3.27 11.37 -20.22
C SER A 5 -3.90 12.71 -20.61
N ALA A 6 -3.32 13.43 -21.56
CA ALA A 6 -3.88 14.69 -22.03
C ALA A 6 -5.31 14.51 -22.58
N PHE A 7 -5.56 13.42 -23.30
CA PHE A 7 -6.90 13.08 -23.78
C PHE A 7 -7.87 12.83 -22.61
N ILE A 8 -7.47 12.04 -21.61
CA ILE A 8 -8.29 11.77 -20.43
C ILE A 8 -8.65 13.08 -19.71
N CYS A 9 -7.68 13.98 -19.51
CA CYS A 9 -7.92 15.27 -18.82
C CYS A 9 -8.92 16.19 -19.57
N LEU A 10 -9.13 16.00 -20.88
CA LEU A 10 -10.10 16.77 -21.66
C LEU A 10 -11.55 16.26 -21.53
N LEU A 11 -11.74 15.05 -21.00
CA LEU A 11 -13.05 14.42 -20.91
C LEU A 11 -13.80 14.88 -19.64
N PRO A 12 -15.15 14.93 -19.66
CA PRO A 12 -15.94 15.09 -18.45
C PRO A 12 -15.66 13.99 -17.42
N LYS A 13 -15.65 14.31 -16.11
CA LYS A 13 -15.35 13.36 -15.02
C LYS A 13 -16.11 12.03 -15.12
N GLY A 14 -17.41 12.08 -15.43
CA GLY A 14 -18.21 10.86 -15.59
C GLY A 14 -17.68 9.92 -16.69
N LEU A 15 -17.20 10.47 -17.81
CA LEU A 15 -16.64 9.66 -18.90
C LEU A 15 -15.23 9.14 -18.54
N GLN A 16 -14.43 9.92 -17.84
CA GLN A 16 -13.12 9.46 -17.31
C GLN A 16 -13.30 8.20 -16.47
N TYR A 17 -14.21 8.23 -15.50
CA TYR A 17 -14.46 7.09 -14.61
C TYR A 17 -15.19 5.93 -15.29
N ALA A 18 -16.05 6.19 -16.30
CA ALA A 18 -16.62 5.13 -17.12
C ALA A 18 -15.53 4.35 -17.88
N ILE A 19 -14.54 5.06 -18.42
CA ILE A 19 -13.35 4.43 -19.04
C ILE A 19 -12.57 3.63 -17.99
N GLY A 20 -12.36 4.18 -16.79
CA GLY A 20 -11.70 3.47 -15.69
C GLY A 20 -12.43 2.17 -15.32
N THR A 21 -13.75 2.23 -15.20
CA THR A 21 -14.57 1.03 -14.92
C THR A 21 -14.42 -0.01 -16.02
N LEU A 22 -14.48 0.40 -17.29
CA LEU A 22 -14.26 -0.52 -18.41
C LEU A 22 -12.87 -1.15 -18.38
N LEU A 23 -11.83 -0.36 -18.13
CA LEU A 23 -10.45 -0.89 -17.97
C LEU A 23 -10.34 -1.89 -16.82
N GLY A 24 -10.99 -1.63 -15.69
CA GLY A 24 -11.05 -2.53 -14.56
C GLY A 24 -11.76 -3.86 -14.88
N GLU A 25 -12.88 -3.81 -15.58
CA GLU A 25 -13.58 -5.01 -16.05
C GLU A 25 -12.73 -5.83 -17.03
N ILE A 26 -12.05 -5.18 -17.97
CA ILE A 26 -11.12 -5.83 -18.89
C ILE A 26 -9.97 -6.45 -18.09
N ALA A 27 -9.41 -5.74 -17.10
CA ALA A 27 -8.36 -6.27 -16.24
C ALA A 27 -8.83 -7.58 -15.56
N TRP A 28 -10.03 -7.59 -14.99
CA TRP A 28 -10.59 -8.82 -14.40
C TRP A 28 -10.75 -9.94 -15.43
N LEU A 29 -11.18 -9.65 -16.65
CA LEU A 29 -11.34 -10.67 -17.69
C LEU A 29 -10.02 -11.33 -18.06
N VAL A 30 -8.93 -10.55 -18.20
CA VAL A 30 -7.61 -11.05 -18.61
C VAL A 30 -6.79 -11.65 -17.48
N VAL A 31 -7.14 -11.41 -16.21
CA VAL A 31 -6.48 -12.07 -15.06
C VAL A 31 -6.56 -13.59 -15.24
N PRO A 32 -5.42 -14.33 -15.18
CA PRO A 32 -5.42 -15.77 -15.33
C PRO A 32 -6.31 -16.47 -14.29
N PRO A 33 -7.03 -17.55 -14.66
CA PRO A 33 -7.90 -18.29 -13.74
C PRO A 33 -7.20 -18.72 -12.44
N LYS A 34 -5.94 -19.07 -12.52
CA LYS A 34 -5.08 -19.42 -11.38
C LYS A 34 -4.95 -18.27 -10.37
N ARG A 35 -4.79 -17.03 -10.83
CA ARG A 35 -4.73 -15.86 -9.97
C ARG A 35 -6.09 -15.51 -9.36
N LYS A 36 -7.18 -15.74 -10.11
CA LYS A 36 -8.54 -15.59 -9.57
C LYS A 36 -8.81 -16.59 -8.45
N ARG A 37 -8.43 -17.88 -8.65
CA ARG A 37 -8.55 -18.90 -7.59
C ARG A 37 -7.73 -18.53 -6.35
N LEU A 38 -6.49 -18.07 -6.56
CA LEU A 38 -5.64 -17.59 -5.46
C LEU A 38 -6.34 -16.49 -4.64
N ALA A 39 -6.82 -15.43 -5.30
CA ALA A 39 -7.48 -14.32 -4.61
C ALA A 39 -8.71 -14.80 -3.82
N ILE A 40 -9.58 -15.61 -4.45
CA ILE A 40 -10.78 -16.16 -3.80
C ILE A 40 -10.39 -17.04 -2.60
N GLY A 41 -9.41 -17.92 -2.76
CA GLY A 41 -8.94 -18.79 -1.69
C GLY A 41 -8.34 -18.03 -0.51
N GLN A 42 -7.55 -16.97 -0.79
CA GLN A 42 -6.99 -16.11 0.25
C GLN A 42 -8.09 -15.41 1.05
N ILE A 43 -9.13 -14.91 0.40
CA ILE A 43 -10.28 -14.28 1.05
C ILE A 43 -11.00 -15.26 1.99
N LEU A 44 -11.18 -16.50 1.54
CA LEU A 44 -11.84 -17.56 2.32
C LEU A 44 -11.02 -17.96 3.54
N PHE A 45 -9.73 -18.30 3.38
CA PHE A 45 -8.95 -18.76 4.53
C PHE A 45 -8.53 -17.63 5.48
N CYS A 46 -8.57 -16.35 5.05
CA CYS A 46 -8.46 -15.21 5.96
C CYS A 46 -9.77 -14.94 6.73
N ASN A 47 -10.81 -15.75 6.56
CA ASN A 47 -12.12 -15.59 7.18
C ASN A 47 -12.72 -14.19 6.97
N ILE A 48 -12.54 -13.64 5.76
CA ILE A 48 -13.22 -12.40 5.35
C ILE A 48 -14.70 -12.70 5.06
N THR A 49 -14.96 -13.84 4.45
CA THR A 49 -16.29 -14.44 4.27
C THR A 49 -16.15 -15.96 4.12
N ASP A 50 -17.19 -16.69 4.43
CA ASP A 50 -17.32 -18.16 4.19
C ASP A 50 -18.08 -18.47 2.88
N ASP A 51 -18.69 -17.47 2.24
CA ASP A 51 -19.39 -17.62 0.96
C ASP A 51 -18.43 -17.47 -0.24
N PRO A 52 -18.21 -18.54 -1.05
CA PRO A 52 -17.38 -18.46 -2.25
C PRO A 52 -17.85 -17.46 -3.30
N LYS A 53 -19.16 -17.16 -3.36
CA LYS A 53 -19.71 -16.15 -4.28
C LYS A 53 -19.32 -14.76 -3.85
N GLU A 54 -19.42 -14.49 -2.55
CA GLU A 54 -18.99 -13.21 -1.96
C GLU A 54 -17.47 -13.06 -2.06
N ALA A 55 -16.68 -14.09 -1.78
CA ALA A 55 -15.23 -14.07 -1.97
C ALA A 55 -14.86 -13.74 -3.44
N ARG A 56 -15.58 -14.29 -4.41
CA ARG A 56 -15.41 -13.96 -5.83
C ARG A 56 -15.78 -12.50 -6.12
N ARG A 57 -16.86 -11.98 -5.51
CA ARG A 57 -17.29 -10.58 -5.67
C ARG A 57 -16.20 -9.64 -5.15
N ILE A 58 -15.69 -9.89 -3.95
CA ILE A 58 -14.58 -9.13 -3.34
C ILE A 58 -13.33 -9.18 -4.21
N ALA A 59 -12.90 -10.37 -4.66
CA ALA A 59 -11.74 -10.54 -5.52
C ALA A 59 -11.89 -9.79 -6.86
N LYS A 60 -13.10 -9.76 -7.43
CA LYS A 60 -13.40 -8.98 -8.63
C LYS A 60 -13.32 -7.49 -8.33
N ALA A 61 -13.99 -7.00 -7.29
CA ALA A 61 -14.01 -5.60 -6.91
C ALA A 61 -12.60 -5.07 -6.65
N SER A 62 -11.78 -5.82 -5.90
CA SER A 62 -10.38 -5.46 -5.62
C SER A 62 -9.50 -5.38 -6.87
N THR A 63 -9.88 -6.07 -7.94
CA THR A 63 -9.17 -5.99 -9.22
C THR A 63 -9.69 -4.84 -10.08
N THR A 64 -11.02 -4.67 -10.16
CA THR A 64 -11.63 -3.67 -11.06
C THR A 64 -11.35 -2.25 -10.60
N ARG A 65 -11.13 -2.00 -9.30
CA ARG A 65 -10.75 -0.68 -8.78
C ARG A 65 -9.46 -0.12 -9.39
N PHE A 66 -8.55 -0.99 -9.90
CA PHE A 66 -7.33 -0.54 -10.59
C PHE A 66 -7.62 0.32 -11.82
N GLY A 67 -8.76 0.10 -12.47
CA GLY A 67 -9.18 0.95 -13.59
C GLY A 67 -9.38 2.40 -13.14
N ARG A 68 -10.03 2.63 -11.99
CA ARG A 68 -10.17 3.96 -11.39
C ARG A 68 -8.81 4.54 -10.99
N MET A 69 -7.99 3.75 -10.30
CA MET A 69 -6.65 4.15 -9.90
C MET A 69 -5.80 4.62 -11.09
N ILE A 70 -5.84 3.90 -12.23
CA ILE A 70 -5.14 4.29 -13.46
C ILE A 70 -5.63 5.65 -13.96
N ILE A 71 -6.94 5.87 -13.97
CA ILE A 71 -7.52 7.15 -14.39
C ILE A 71 -7.04 8.29 -13.49
N ASP A 72 -7.05 8.09 -12.17
CA ASP A 72 -6.62 9.12 -11.22
C ASP A 72 -5.14 9.49 -11.42
N VAL A 73 -4.26 8.50 -11.65
CA VAL A 73 -2.84 8.75 -11.97
C VAL A 73 -2.71 9.52 -13.29
N LEU A 74 -3.47 9.16 -14.32
CA LEU A 74 -3.44 9.87 -15.61
C LEU A 74 -3.93 11.31 -15.50
N ARG A 75 -4.72 11.63 -14.47
CA ARG A 75 -5.24 12.97 -14.19
C ARG A 75 -4.31 13.82 -13.31
N TYR A 76 -3.16 13.35 -12.90
CA TYR A 76 -2.22 14.14 -12.11
C TYR A 76 -1.92 15.54 -12.70
N PRO A 77 -1.75 15.71 -14.03
CA PRO A 77 -1.61 17.04 -14.61
C PRO A 77 -2.79 17.99 -14.36
N GLU A 78 -4.01 17.44 -14.24
CA GLU A 78 -5.24 18.19 -13.96
C GLU A 78 -5.39 18.53 -12.45
N ILE A 79 -4.96 17.63 -11.57
CA ILE A 79 -5.27 17.73 -10.13
C ILE A 79 -4.11 18.26 -9.28
N LYS A 80 -2.89 18.38 -9.81
CA LYS A 80 -1.65 18.72 -9.07
C LYS A 80 -1.69 20.06 -8.32
N ASP A 81 -2.42 21.04 -8.84
CA ASP A 81 -2.43 22.41 -8.30
C ASP A 81 -3.58 22.61 -7.26
N GLY A 82 -3.86 21.58 -6.47
CA GLY A 82 -4.82 21.63 -5.36
C GLY A 82 -6.18 21.02 -5.65
N ALA A 83 -6.54 20.73 -6.91
CA ALA A 83 -7.82 20.12 -7.24
C ALA A 83 -7.99 18.68 -6.67
N TYR A 84 -6.88 18.01 -6.24
CA TYR A 84 -6.94 16.75 -5.52
C TYR A 84 -7.69 16.90 -4.16
N LYS A 85 -7.76 18.08 -3.57
CA LYS A 85 -8.48 18.34 -2.30
C LYS A 85 -9.98 18.05 -2.39
N ASP A 86 -10.55 18.16 -3.58
CA ASP A 86 -11.94 17.77 -3.82
C ASP A 86 -12.13 16.26 -3.86
N MET A 87 -11.03 15.50 -4.01
CA MET A 87 -11.05 14.05 -4.17
C MET A 87 -10.71 13.29 -2.89
N VAL A 88 -10.17 13.97 -1.88
CA VAL A 88 -9.66 13.33 -0.66
C VAL A 88 -10.18 13.99 0.61
N GLU A 89 -10.28 13.19 1.67
CA GLU A 89 -10.49 13.64 3.04
C GLU A 89 -9.46 12.97 3.94
N PHE A 90 -9.00 13.72 4.97
CA PHE A 90 -8.06 13.17 5.96
C PHE A 90 -8.81 12.78 7.23
N ILE A 91 -8.48 11.61 7.75
CA ILE A 91 -8.94 11.11 9.05
C ILE A 91 -7.71 11.01 9.95
N ASN A 92 -7.80 11.63 11.14
CA ASN A 92 -6.72 11.68 12.14
C ASN A 92 -5.41 12.28 11.57
N ARG A 93 -5.52 13.34 10.76
CA ARG A 93 -4.38 14.02 10.14
C ARG A 93 -3.36 14.52 11.18
N GLU A 94 -3.79 14.81 12.38
CA GLU A 94 -2.98 15.29 13.49
C GLU A 94 -1.76 14.40 13.78
N TYR A 95 -1.84 13.08 13.57
CA TYR A 95 -0.67 12.21 13.75
C TYR A 95 0.45 12.48 12.76
N LEU A 96 0.10 12.91 11.55
CA LEU A 96 1.08 13.30 10.52
C LEU A 96 1.63 14.69 10.83
N ASP A 97 0.76 15.62 11.20
CA ASP A 97 1.12 17.02 11.51
C ASP A 97 2.04 17.07 12.74
N ASP A 98 1.71 16.34 13.81
CA ASP A 98 2.54 16.22 15.02
C ASP A 98 3.95 15.64 14.69
N ALA A 99 4.00 14.63 13.82
CA ALA A 99 5.28 14.05 13.40
C ALA A 99 6.10 15.03 12.55
N LEU A 100 5.46 15.85 11.73
CA LEU A 100 6.10 16.90 10.94
C LEU A 100 6.66 18.02 11.86
N GLU A 101 5.86 18.47 12.82
CA GLU A 101 6.26 19.51 13.79
C GLU A 101 7.43 19.05 14.67
N ASN A 102 7.46 17.78 15.05
CA ASN A 102 8.58 17.19 15.80
C ASN A 102 9.90 17.19 15.03
N GLY A 103 9.89 17.25 13.70
CA GLY A 103 11.05 17.44 12.82
C GLY A 103 12.06 16.29 12.82
N ARG A 104 11.77 15.15 13.49
CA ARG A 104 12.71 14.00 13.57
C ARG A 104 12.55 12.99 12.45
N GLY A 105 11.60 13.21 11.54
CA GLY A 105 11.19 12.26 10.52
C GLY A 105 10.25 11.19 11.05
N ALA A 106 9.70 10.39 10.13
CA ALA A 106 8.81 9.27 10.45
C ALA A 106 8.90 8.17 9.39
N ILE A 107 8.51 6.96 9.76
CA ILE A 107 8.20 5.89 8.80
C ILE A 107 6.70 5.88 8.56
N LEU A 108 6.27 6.06 7.31
CA LEU A 108 4.88 5.85 6.92
C LEU A 108 4.74 4.42 6.39
N ALA A 109 4.19 3.54 7.23
CA ALA A 109 3.88 2.17 6.84
C ALA A 109 2.55 2.17 6.10
N ALA A 110 2.52 1.58 4.90
CA ALA A 110 1.34 1.53 4.04
C ALA A 110 1.15 0.14 3.41
N VAL A 111 0.06 -0.03 2.70
CA VAL A 111 -0.34 -1.28 2.05
C VAL A 111 -0.75 -1.06 0.59
N HIS A 112 -0.71 -2.12 -0.24
CA HIS A 112 -1.21 -2.08 -1.62
C HIS A 112 -2.74 -2.11 -1.63
N SER A 113 -3.34 -1.03 -1.15
CA SER A 113 -4.79 -0.88 -1.08
C SER A 113 -5.25 0.48 -1.57
N GLY A 114 -6.52 0.59 -1.91
CA GLY A 114 -7.07 1.83 -2.43
C GLY A 114 -6.26 2.37 -3.61
N ASN A 115 -6.05 3.67 -3.61
CA ASN A 115 -5.17 4.35 -4.56
C ASN A 115 -3.87 4.81 -3.87
N TRP A 116 -2.97 3.86 -3.60
CA TRP A 116 -1.68 4.17 -2.94
C TRP A 116 -0.77 5.14 -3.72
N GLU A 117 -0.94 5.23 -5.06
CA GLU A 117 -0.22 6.25 -5.85
C GLU A 117 -0.74 7.64 -5.50
N LEU A 118 -2.07 7.81 -5.40
CA LEU A 118 -2.68 9.06 -4.99
C LEU A 118 -2.31 9.42 -3.55
N LEU A 119 -2.27 8.43 -2.62
CA LEU A 119 -1.81 8.64 -1.25
C LEU A 119 -0.45 9.32 -1.21
N GLY A 120 0.54 8.76 -1.90
CA GLY A 120 1.88 9.35 -1.95
C GLY A 120 1.91 10.73 -2.59
N GLY A 121 1.15 10.92 -3.68
CA GLY A 121 1.04 12.21 -4.37
C GLY A 121 0.39 13.30 -3.51
N VAL A 122 -0.69 12.96 -2.80
CA VAL A 122 -1.40 13.91 -1.93
C VAL A 122 -0.53 14.30 -0.74
N LEU A 123 0.08 13.33 -0.03
CA LEU A 123 0.96 13.65 1.10
C LEU A 123 2.11 14.57 0.69
N ALA A 124 2.75 14.32 -0.45
CA ALA A 124 3.81 15.19 -0.95
C ALA A 124 3.29 16.58 -1.34
N SER A 125 2.09 16.66 -1.95
CA SER A 125 1.46 17.94 -2.34
C SER A 125 0.94 18.75 -1.15
N GLU A 126 0.62 18.09 -0.02
CA GLU A 126 0.28 18.76 1.25
C GLU A 126 1.51 19.26 2.02
N GLY A 127 2.72 19.05 1.49
CA GLY A 127 3.97 19.55 2.06
C GLY A 127 4.66 18.62 3.04
N TYR A 128 4.19 17.39 3.22
CA TYR A 128 4.95 16.40 3.98
C TYR A 128 6.23 16.03 3.22
N PRO A 129 7.40 15.98 3.87
CA PRO A 129 8.68 15.68 3.23
C PRO A 129 8.79 14.18 2.89
N LEU A 130 7.87 13.69 2.06
CA LEU A 130 7.69 12.27 1.75
C LEU A 130 8.69 11.79 0.71
N ILE A 131 9.38 10.70 1.05
CA ILE A 131 10.20 9.90 0.13
C ILE A 131 9.59 8.50 0.07
N SER A 132 9.01 8.14 -1.07
CA SER A 132 8.45 6.81 -1.29
C SER A 132 9.54 5.82 -1.68
N VAL A 133 9.57 4.68 -0.99
CA VAL A 133 10.52 3.61 -1.28
C VAL A 133 9.88 2.62 -2.25
N ALA A 134 10.46 2.49 -3.44
CA ALA A 134 9.94 1.62 -4.49
C ALA A 134 10.94 0.52 -4.87
N MET A 135 10.45 -0.54 -5.48
CA MET A 135 11.29 -1.49 -6.20
C MET A 135 11.56 -0.95 -7.61
N LYS A 136 12.83 -0.95 -8.03
CA LYS A 136 13.19 -0.58 -9.40
C LYS A 136 12.56 -1.55 -10.38
N GLN A 137 11.77 -1.02 -11.30
CA GLN A 137 11.18 -1.79 -12.39
C GLN A 137 12.00 -1.65 -13.67
N ASN A 138 11.91 -2.63 -14.55
CA ASN A 138 12.61 -2.56 -15.83
C ASN A 138 11.74 -1.85 -16.89
N GLY A 139 12.38 -0.99 -17.71
CA GLY A 139 11.79 -0.43 -18.90
C GLY A 139 11.10 0.93 -18.73
N ASP A 140 10.26 1.27 -19.73
CA ASP A 140 9.64 2.60 -19.84
C ASP A 140 8.50 2.83 -18.84
N ALA A 141 7.95 1.77 -18.27
CA ALA A 141 6.90 1.87 -17.25
C ALA A 141 7.41 2.55 -15.97
N ASP A 142 8.65 2.22 -15.52
CA ASP A 142 9.28 2.85 -14.35
C ASP A 142 9.51 4.35 -14.59
N LYS A 143 9.99 4.71 -15.78
CA LYS A 143 10.19 6.11 -16.14
C LYS A 143 8.88 6.89 -16.13
N PHE A 144 7.83 6.30 -16.71
CA PHE A 144 6.51 6.91 -16.80
C PHE A 144 5.91 7.14 -15.41
N ILE A 145 5.82 6.12 -14.57
CA ILE A 145 5.22 6.26 -13.24
C ILE A 145 6.00 7.27 -12.39
N ASN A 146 7.33 7.27 -12.45
CA ASN A 146 8.16 8.23 -11.71
C ASN A 146 8.01 9.66 -12.25
N GLU A 147 7.77 9.84 -13.54
CA GLU A 147 7.44 11.16 -14.10
C GLU A 147 6.10 11.67 -13.54
N TYR A 148 5.08 10.80 -13.47
CA TYR A 148 3.78 11.16 -12.91
C TYR A 148 3.82 11.42 -11.40
N ARG A 149 4.59 10.65 -10.66
CA ARG A 149 4.84 10.90 -9.23
C ARG A 149 5.45 12.29 -9.00
N ARG A 150 6.39 12.73 -9.86
CA ARG A 150 6.99 14.08 -9.77
C ARG A 150 5.97 15.19 -10.05
N ILE A 151 4.94 14.96 -10.86
CA ILE A 151 3.84 15.93 -11.08
C ILE A 151 3.15 16.29 -9.77
N MET A 152 3.03 15.32 -8.86
CA MET A 152 2.46 15.48 -7.51
C MET A 152 3.55 15.69 -6.44
N HIS A 153 4.70 16.25 -6.81
CA HIS A 153 5.84 16.55 -5.92
C HIS A 153 6.42 15.33 -5.17
N GLN A 154 6.03 14.12 -5.52
CA GLN A 154 6.49 12.91 -4.85
C GLN A 154 7.93 12.59 -5.23
N HIS A 155 8.80 12.48 -4.22
CA HIS A 155 10.14 11.96 -4.38
C HIS A 155 10.18 10.45 -4.18
N VAL A 156 11.00 9.75 -4.99
CA VAL A 156 11.10 8.29 -4.94
C VAL A 156 12.56 7.88 -4.82
N THR A 157 12.85 7.01 -3.85
CA THR A 157 14.12 6.27 -3.77
C THR A 157 13.86 4.77 -3.97
N TYR A 158 14.91 4.01 -4.22
CA TYR A 158 14.79 2.57 -4.42
C TYR A 158 15.20 1.77 -3.18
N LYS A 159 14.60 0.59 -3.00
CA LYS A 159 14.86 -0.32 -1.85
C LYS A 159 16.36 -0.57 -1.60
N THR A 160 17.21 -0.47 -2.62
CA THR A 160 18.68 -0.58 -2.51
C THR A 160 19.35 0.65 -1.92
N GLY A 161 18.66 1.78 -1.81
CA GLY A 161 19.17 3.07 -1.32
C GLY A 161 19.11 3.23 0.19
N VAL A 162 19.38 2.19 1.01
CA VAL A 162 19.24 2.24 2.48
C VAL A 162 20.01 3.40 3.10
N ARG A 163 21.21 3.69 2.62
CA ARG A 163 22.03 4.81 3.12
C ARG A 163 21.37 6.17 2.86
N GLU A 164 20.77 6.33 1.70
CA GLU A 164 20.00 7.53 1.35
C GLU A 164 18.79 7.67 2.27
N MET A 165 18.00 6.60 2.45
CA MET A 165 16.85 6.59 3.36
C MET A 165 17.20 7.03 4.78
N ILE A 166 18.32 6.50 5.34
CA ILE A 166 18.80 6.87 6.66
C ILE A 166 19.21 8.35 6.71
N ASN A 167 19.88 8.84 5.69
CA ASN A 167 20.31 10.23 5.64
C ASN A 167 19.12 11.19 5.54
N GLU A 168 18.10 10.84 4.76
CA GLU A 168 16.90 11.65 4.62
C GLU A 168 16.03 11.62 5.90
N LEU A 169 15.87 10.47 6.56
CA LEU A 169 15.23 10.40 7.88
C LEU A 169 15.88 11.35 8.89
N LYS A 170 17.22 11.39 8.93
CA LYS A 170 17.97 12.30 9.83
C LYS A 170 17.74 13.79 9.53
N LYS A 171 17.27 14.12 8.33
CA LYS A 171 16.89 15.49 7.93
C LYS A 171 15.40 15.79 8.22
N GLY A 172 14.67 14.84 8.81
CA GLY A 172 13.25 14.99 9.11
C GLY A 172 12.31 14.47 8.02
N ALA A 173 12.82 13.76 7.00
CA ALA A 173 11.97 13.20 5.96
C ALA A 173 11.04 12.08 6.48
N PHE A 174 9.91 11.91 5.81
CA PHE A 174 9.01 10.78 5.99
C PHE A 174 9.33 9.71 4.94
N LEU A 175 9.61 8.47 5.37
CA LEU A 175 9.81 7.36 4.45
C LEU A 175 8.54 6.54 4.29
N GLY A 176 7.95 6.56 3.09
CA GLY A 176 6.80 5.73 2.72
C GLY A 176 7.23 4.32 2.32
N LEU A 177 6.81 3.33 3.09
CA LEU A 177 7.14 1.91 2.90
C LEU A 177 5.86 1.09 2.81
N ILE A 178 5.61 0.46 1.67
CA ILE A 178 4.52 -0.50 1.50
C ILE A 178 5.04 -1.89 1.92
N MET A 179 4.37 -2.54 2.89
CA MET A 179 4.92 -3.69 3.59
C MET A 179 4.10 -4.98 3.54
N ASP A 180 2.96 -4.97 2.87
CA ASP A 180 1.95 -6.04 2.91
C ASP A 180 2.17 -7.20 1.93
N GLN A 181 3.15 -7.10 1.05
CA GLN A 181 3.49 -8.18 0.13
C GLN A 181 4.52 -9.13 0.74
N ASP A 182 4.57 -10.33 0.17
CA ASP A 182 5.55 -11.36 0.55
C ASP A 182 6.99 -10.85 0.28
N PRO A 183 7.84 -10.73 1.32
CA PRO A 183 9.18 -10.16 1.18
C PRO A 183 10.24 -11.11 0.61
N GLY A 184 9.89 -12.36 0.38
CA GLY A 184 10.86 -13.41 0.09
C GLY A 184 11.58 -13.90 1.36
N ASP A 185 12.91 -14.03 1.30
CA ASP A 185 13.78 -14.47 2.39
C ASP A 185 14.20 -13.36 3.37
N ASP A 186 13.92 -12.10 3.03
CA ASP A 186 14.27 -10.91 3.85
C ASP A 186 13.22 -10.58 4.95
N GLY A 187 12.23 -11.44 5.17
CA GLY A 187 11.14 -11.21 6.10
C GLY A 187 11.42 -11.67 7.53
N VAL A 188 10.63 -11.17 8.47
CA VAL A 188 10.49 -11.72 9.81
C VAL A 188 9.22 -12.58 9.89
N LEU A 189 9.31 -13.73 10.57
CA LEU A 189 8.17 -14.63 10.75
C LEU A 189 7.33 -14.13 11.92
N VAL A 190 6.09 -13.70 11.64
CA VAL A 190 5.15 -13.11 12.59
C VAL A 190 3.71 -13.46 12.19
N PRO A 191 2.74 -13.43 13.14
CA PRO A 191 1.34 -13.73 12.84
C PRO A 191 0.74 -12.79 11.78
N PHE A 192 -0.06 -13.38 10.87
CA PHE A 192 -0.91 -12.66 9.93
C PHE A 192 -2.11 -13.54 9.55
N PHE A 193 -3.33 -13.10 9.86
CA PHE A 193 -4.59 -13.87 9.74
C PHE A 193 -4.51 -15.26 10.39
N GLY A 194 -3.90 -15.32 11.58
CA GLY A 194 -3.79 -16.56 12.37
C GLY A 194 -2.66 -17.50 11.93
N TYR A 195 -1.92 -17.19 10.88
CA TYR A 195 -0.78 -17.97 10.39
C TYR A 195 0.54 -17.26 10.60
N GLU A 196 1.57 -17.97 11.04
CA GLU A 196 2.94 -17.45 11.02
C GLU A 196 3.35 -17.14 9.57
N THR A 197 3.74 -15.90 9.31
CA THR A 197 3.88 -15.39 7.93
C THR A 197 5.12 -14.52 7.81
N LEU A 198 5.94 -14.77 6.81
CA LEU A 198 7.06 -13.87 6.47
C LEU A 198 6.51 -12.48 6.12
N THR A 199 6.94 -11.49 6.86
CA THR A 199 6.49 -10.09 6.72
C THR A 199 7.68 -9.15 6.58
N ALA A 200 7.56 -8.15 5.73
CA ALA A 200 8.61 -7.16 5.53
C ALA A 200 8.86 -6.35 6.80
N ALA A 201 10.06 -6.46 7.36
CA ALA A 201 10.44 -5.80 8.61
C ALA A 201 11.04 -4.40 8.43
N GLY A 202 11.16 -3.91 7.21
CA GLY A 202 11.80 -2.62 6.89
C GLY A 202 11.32 -1.45 7.75
N PRO A 203 10.01 -1.24 7.93
CA PRO A 203 9.49 -0.19 8.82
C PRO A 203 10.02 -0.29 10.25
N ALA A 204 9.92 -1.47 10.88
CA ALA A 204 10.38 -1.68 12.25
C ALA A 204 11.90 -1.55 12.40
N VAL A 205 12.66 -2.06 11.43
CA VAL A 205 14.14 -1.98 11.42
C VAL A 205 14.61 -0.52 11.34
N LEU A 206 14.08 0.26 10.40
CA LEU A 206 14.49 1.64 10.20
C LEU A 206 14.04 2.54 11.36
N ALA A 207 12.82 2.36 11.84
CA ALA A 207 12.30 3.10 12.99
C ALA A 207 13.11 2.84 14.26
N ARG A 208 13.43 1.55 14.55
CA ARG A 208 14.30 1.20 15.68
C ARG A 208 15.69 1.81 15.56
N MET A 209 16.25 1.79 14.35
CA MET A 209 17.61 2.29 14.09
C MET A 209 17.72 3.81 14.26
N GLN A 210 16.72 4.56 13.81
CA GLN A 210 16.72 6.02 13.79
C GLN A 210 15.95 6.66 14.93
N ASP A 211 15.29 5.87 15.79
CA ASP A 211 14.47 6.34 16.90
C ASP A 211 13.34 7.29 16.46
N VAL A 212 12.63 6.89 15.40
CA VAL A 212 11.53 7.65 14.81
C VAL A 212 10.21 6.86 14.91
N PRO A 213 9.05 7.53 14.94
CA PRO A 213 7.76 6.85 14.93
C PRO A 213 7.47 6.13 13.62
N ILE A 214 6.63 5.08 13.70
CA ILE A 214 5.96 4.48 12.56
C ILE A 214 4.50 4.93 12.62
N ILE A 215 4.01 5.55 11.56
CA ILE A 215 2.60 5.89 11.38
C ILE A 215 2.05 4.98 10.28
N PHE A 216 1.06 4.15 10.61
CA PHE A 216 0.35 3.37 9.60
C PHE A 216 -0.64 4.29 8.89
N VAL A 217 -0.55 4.35 7.54
CA VAL A 217 -1.39 5.24 6.72
C VAL A 217 -2.02 4.44 5.61
N THR A 218 -3.33 4.59 5.47
CA THR A 218 -4.12 3.91 4.44
C THR A 218 -4.88 4.89 3.58
N ILE A 219 -5.36 4.42 2.43
CA ILE A 219 -6.29 5.15 1.58
C ILE A 219 -7.33 4.17 1.04
N HIS A 220 -8.60 4.54 1.12
CA HIS A 220 -9.70 3.79 0.53
C HIS A 220 -10.74 4.73 -0.07
N TYR A 221 -11.54 4.22 -1.00
CA TYR A 221 -12.62 5.01 -1.57
C TYR A 221 -13.90 4.86 -0.72
N SER A 222 -14.44 5.98 -0.26
CA SER A 222 -15.71 6.02 0.48
C SER A 222 -16.87 6.28 -0.48
N PRO A 223 -17.81 5.35 -0.63
CA PRO A 223 -18.99 5.60 -1.46
C PRO A 223 -19.96 6.62 -0.85
N PHE A 224 -19.82 6.93 0.44
CA PHE A 224 -20.69 7.90 1.13
C PHE A 224 -20.28 9.34 0.84
N SER A 225 -18.98 9.64 0.93
CA SER A 225 -18.45 10.98 0.62
C SER A 225 -18.10 11.14 -0.86
N GLU A 226 -18.11 10.05 -1.63
CA GLU A 226 -17.60 9.99 -3.02
C GLU A 226 -16.14 10.43 -3.15
N LYS A 227 -15.37 10.31 -2.06
CA LYS A 227 -13.96 10.69 -1.98
C LYS A 227 -13.08 9.53 -1.52
N TYR A 228 -11.78 9.72 -1.65
CA TYR A 228 -10.80 8.90 -0.97
C TYR A 228 -10.61 9.40 0.46
N GLU A 229 -10.67 8.50 1.42
CA GLU A 229 -10.33 8.76 2.82
C GLU A 229 -8.89 8.31 3.07
N ILE A 230 -8.04 9.26 3.49
CA ILE A 230 -6.66 9.01 3.92
C ILE A 230 -6.69 8.96 5.44
N GLU A 231 -6.52 7.76 6.00
CA GLU A 231 -6.56 7.54 7.45
C GLU A 231 -5.15 7.33 7.99
N ALA A 232 -4.74 8.18 8.95
CA ALA A 232 -3.53 7.99 9.73
C ALA A 232 -3.86 7.35 11.08
N HIS A 233 -3.02 6.42 11.53
CA HIS A 233 -3.18 5.73 12.82
C HIS A 233 -2.20 6.27 13.85
N PRO A 234 -2.46 6.09 15.16
CA PRO A 234 -1.56 6.52 16.23
C PRO A 234 -0.14 6.03 16.01
N PRO A 235 0.88 6.86 16.29
CA PRO A 235 2.27 6.50 16.06
C PRO A 235 2.71 5.32 16.94
N ILE A 236 3.46 4.39 16.34
CA ILE A 236 4.09 3.27 17.02
C ILE A 236 5.57 3.62 17.20
N TYR A 237 6.06 3.50 18.44
CA TYR A 237 7.47 3.59 18.75
C TYR A 237 8.02 2.18 19.00
N VAL A 238 9.15 1.86 18.37
CA VAL A 238 9.78 0.55 18.52
C VAL A 238 10.52 0.49 19.87
N GLU A 239 10.24 -0.54 20.66
CA GLU A 239 11.06 -0.80 21.84
C GLU A 239 12.53 -1.01 21.47
N ARG A 240 13.44 -0.57 22.35
CA ARG A 240 14.88 -0.65 22.10
C ARG A 240 15.56 -1.42 23.24
N THR A 241 15.19 -2.70 23.34
CA THR A 241 15.81 -3.63 24.29
C THR A 241 17.12 -4.19 23.73
N ASP A 242 17.79 -5.05 24.50
CA ASP A 242 18.99 -5.77 24.03
C ASP A 242 18.63 -6.83 22.97
N ASP A 243 17.39 -7.30 22.93
CA ASP A 243 16.88 -8.25 21.94
C ASP A 243 16.27 -7.53 20.72
N LYS A 244 17.13 -7.13 19.81
CA LYS A 244 16.73 -6.45 18.56
C LYS A 244 15.76 -7.27 17.71
N LYS A 245 15.89 -8.61 17.72
CA LYS A 245 15.03 -9.47 16.90
C LYS A 245 13.62 -9.48 17.45
N ARG A 246 13.49 -9.59 18.78
CA ARG A 246 12.21 -9.51 19.47
C ARG A 246 11.54 -8.16 19.24
N ASP A 247 12.27 -7.04 19.40
CA ASP A 247 11.73 -5.68 19.22
C ASP A 247 11.12 -5.51 17.82
N ILE A 248 11.86 -5.97 16.78
CA ILE A 248 11.40 -5.91 15.38
C ILE A 248 10.19 -6.83 15.17
N ALA A 249 10.20 -8.05 15.69
CA ALA A 249 9.10 -8.99 15.55
C ALA A 249 7.81 -8.46 16.20
N VAL A 250 7.88 -7.98 17.43
CA VAL A 250 6.74 -7.39 18.15
C VAL A 250 6.15 -6.20 17.39
N THR A 251 6.99 -5.31 16.91
CA THR A 251 6.54 -4.14 16.15
C THR A 251 5.91 -4.56 14.83
N THR A 252 6.50 -5.53 14.13
CA THR A 252 5.96 -6.02 12.84
C THR A 252 4.64 -6.75 13.05
N THR A 253 4.48 -7.50 14.14
CA THR A 253 3.19 -8.10 14.53
C THR A 253 2.11 -7.03 14.71
N ARG A 254 2.42 -5.98 15.46
CA ARG A 254 1.46 -4.87 15.64
C ARG A 254 1.08 -4.17 14.32
N LEU A 255 2.02 -4.04 13.41
CA LEU A 255 1.72 -3.52 12.05
C LEU A 255 0.82 -4.48 11.27
N ASN A 256 1.03 -5.79 11.37
CA ASN A 256 0.14 -6.78 10.79
C ASN A 256 -1.29 -6.70 11.35
N GLU A 257 -1.46 -6.45 12.65
CA GLU A 257 -2.78 -6.25 13.28
C GLU A 257 -3.53 -5.06 12.65
N PHE A 258 -2.84 -3.94 12.40
CA PHE A 258 -3.44 -2.80 11.67
C PHE A 258 -3.81 -3.17 10.24
N ILE A 259 -2.96 -3.94 9.54
CA ILE A 259 -3.24 -4.40 8.17
C ILE A 259 -4.46 -5.34 8.15
N GLU A 260 -4.55 -6.29 9.10
CA GLU A 260 -5.68 -7.19 9.22
C GLU A 260 -6.99 -6.44 9.48
N ASP A 261 -6.98 -5.50 10.44
CA ASP A 261 -8.14 -4.68 10.75
C ASP A 261 -8.59 -3.88 9.52
N TYR A 262 -7.66 -3.24 8.81
CA TYR A 262 -7.95 -2.54 7.57
C TYR A 262 -8.56 -3.46 6.51
N ILE A 263 -7.99 -4.65 6.28
CA ILE A 263 -8.49 -5.60 5.28
C ILE A 263 -9.90 -6.10 5.66
N ARG A 264 -10.18 -6.30 6.96
CA ARG A 264 -11.52 -6.70 7.43
C ARG A 264 -12.56 -5.61 7.22
N ARG A 265 -12.19 -4.34 7.41
CA ARG A 265 -13.07 -3.19 7.18
C ARG A 265 -13.30 -2.90 5.70
N TYR A 266 -12.26 -3.05 4.88
CA TYR A 266 -12.25 -2.68 3.46
C TYR A 266 -11.69 -3.79 2.56
N PRO A 267 -12.32 -4.99 2.54
CA PRO A 267 -11.74 -6.15 1.86
C PRO A 267 -11.63 -5.96 0.33
N GLU A 268 -12.44 -5.11 -0.27
CA GLU A 268 -12.38 -4.81 -1.71
C GLU A 268 -11.20 -3.89 -2.08
N GLU A 269 -10.59 -3.25 -1.10
CA GLU A 269 -9.51 -2.29 -1.32
C GLU A 269 -8.12 -2.94 -1.31
N TRP A 270 -7.96 -4.17 -0.80
CA TRP A 270 -6.66 -4.83 -0.75
C TRP A 270 -6.33 -5.62 -2.03
N PHE A 271 -5.01 -5.79 -2.32
CA PHE A 271 -4.54 -6.44 -3.55
C PHE A 271 -4.47 -7.97 -3.40
N TRP A 272 -5.60 -8.65 -3.44
CA TRP A 272 -5.72 -10.12 -3.28
C TRP A 272 -5.03 -10.97 -4.35
N LEU A 273 -4.67 -10.42 -5.50
CA LEU A 273 -4.00 -11.18 -6.57
C LEU A 273 -2.53 -11.50 -6.27
N HIS A 274 -1.93 -10.91 -5.23
CA HIS A 274 -0.60 -11.26 -4.75
C HIS A 274 -0.65 -12.53 -3.91
N ASN A 275 0.32 -13.46 -4.11
CA ASN A 275 0.44 -14.67 -3.31
C ASN A 275 1.22 -14.37 -2.02
N ARG A 276 0.50 -13.87 -0.99
CA ARG A 276 1.07 -13.34 0.25
C ARG A 276 1.87 -14.36 1.08
N TRP A 277 1.54 -15.65 0.96
CA TRP A 277 2.17 -16.73 1.74
C TRP A 277 3.08 -17.63 0.93
N LYS A 278 3.47 -17.24 -0.29
CA LYS A 278 4.27 -18.07 -1.20
C LYS A 278 5.59 -18.53 -0.57
N TRP A 279 6.38 -17.59 -0.06
CA TRP A 279 7.70 -17.88 0.48
C TRP A 279 7.61 -18.46 1.89
N THR A 280 6.61 -18.10 2.68
CA THR A 280 6.33 -18.76 3.96
C THR A 280 6.09 -20.25 3.76
N ARG A 281 5.19 -20.63 2.83
CA ARG A 281 4.97 -22.05 2.50
C ARG A 281 6.23 -22.72 1.99
N ARG A 282 7.01 -22.05 1.16
CA ARG A 282 8.22 -22.63 0.58
C ARG A 282 9.32 -22.88 1.60
N PHE A 283 9.51 -22.01 2.57
CA PHE A 283 10.62 -22.11 3.53
C PHE A 283 10.22 -22.83 4.82
N TYR A 284 8.98 -22.74 5.21
CA TYR A 284 8.52 -23.18 6.53
C TYR A 284 7.34 -24.17 6.49
N GLY A 285 6.77 -24.49 5.34
CA GLY A 285 5.57 -25.31 5.22
C GLY A 285 5.68 -26.73 5.79
N GLU A 286 6.90 -27.25 6.00
CA GLU A 286 7.15 -28.52 6.69
C GLU A 286 7.32 -28.36 8.21
N GLN A 287 7.47 -27.12 8.72
CA GLN A 287 7.83 -26.82 10.11
C GLN A 287 6.69 -26.16 10.88
N ILE A 288 5.83 -25.42 10.19
CA ILE A 288 4.73 -24.65 10.78
C ILE A 288 3.45 -24.85 9.96
N GLU A 289 2.32 -24.62 10.61
CA GLU A 289 1.04 -24.53 9.91
C GLU A 289 1.02 -23.31 8.97
N THR A 290 0.76 -23.57 7.70
CA THR A 290 0.61 -22.53 6.68
C THR A 290 -0.78 -22.58 6.06
N PRO A 291 -1.31 -21.43 5.55
CA PRO A 291 -2.60 -21.47 4.88
C PRO A 291 -2.56 -22.37 3.65
N PRO A 292 -3.72 -22.94 3.22
CA PRO A 292 -3.81 -23.83 2.07
C PRO A 292 -3.17 -23.24 0.82
N ASP A 293 -2.49 -24.07 0.04
CA ASP A 293 -2.03 -23.65 -1.28
C ASP A 293 -3.20 -23.68 -2.28
N VAL A 294 -3.82 -22.53 -2.45
CA VAL A 294 -4.94 -22.32 -3.37
C VAL A 294 -4.50 -21.87 -4.76
N TYR A 295 -3.20 -21.83 -4.99
CA TYR A 295 -2.65 -21.39 -6.28
C TYR A 295 -2.54 -22.53 -7.29
N HIS A 296 -2.33 -23.77 -6.86
CA HIS A 296 -2.18 -24.97 -7.71
C HIS A 296 -3.48 -25.73 -8.00
#